data_abd5d5ded75a14871ffa02021f16e251
#
_entry.id   abd5d5ded75a14871ffa02021f16e251
#
_cell.length_a   1.000
_cell.length_b   1.000
_cell.length_c   1.000
_cell.angle_alpha   90.00
_cell.angle_beta   90.00
_cell.angle_gamma   90.00
#
_symmetry.space_group_name_H-M   'P 1'
#
loop_
_entity.id
_entity.type
_entity.pdbx_description
1 polymer ?
#
loop_
_entity_poly.entity_id
_entity_poly.type
_entity_poly.pdbx_seq_one_letter_code
_entity_poly.pdbx_strand_id
1 'polypeptide(L)'
;MSSTTDALTTLELAQALAERLRIAETDWHRLKSNRPARAKEQAAAALVFLLKDSPDEALARFSQSVGWLDKSISAPPCPSHGDRIKH
;
A
#
# COMPACT_ATOMS: atom_id res chain seq x y z
N MET A 1 30.29 12.99 7.11
CA MET A 1 30.01 12.31 5.84
C MET A 1 28.51 12.28 5.59
N SER A 2 28.13 12.73 4.44
CA SER A 2 26.70 12.71 4.16
C SER A 2 26.29 11.33 3.64
N SER A 3 25.11 10.94 3.98
CA SER A 3 24.56 9.70 3.49
C SER A 3 23.79 9.94 2.21
N THR A 4 23.45 8.87 1.50
CA THR A 4 22.59 8.97 0.32
C THR A 4 21.26 9.61 0.70
N THR A 5 20.79 9.34 1.91
CA THR A 5 19.53 9.91 2.39
C THR A 5 19.57 11.43 2.40
N ASP A 6 20.71 12.01 2.80
CA ASP A 6 20.82 13.47 2.85
C ASP A 6 20.75 14.10 1.48
N ALA A 7 21.07 13.36 0.43
CA ALA A 7 21.07 13.88 -0.93
C ALA A 7 19.70 13.80 -1.59
N LEU A 8 18.73 13.09 -0.98
CA LEU A 8 17.42 12.89 -1.58
C LEU A 8 16.44 13.93 -1.06
N THR A 9 15.50 14.32 -1.91
CA THR A 9 14.39 15.16 -1.46
C THR A 9 13.42 14.32 -0.64
N THR A 10 12.54 15.00 0.07
CA THR A 10 11.51 14.32 0.85
C THR A 10 10.65 13.42 -0.04
N LEU A 11 10.26 13.93 -1.21
CA LEU A 11 9.47 13.13 -2.15
C LEU A 11 10.24 11.91 -2.61
N GLU A 12 11.52 12.07 -2.93
CA GLU A 12 12.33 10.93 -3.37
C GLU A 12 12.44 9.87 -2.30
N LEU A 13 12.57 10.29 -1.05
CA LEU A 13 12.61 9.35 0.07
C LEU A 13 11.28 8.60 0.20
N ALA A 14 10.18 9.31 0.05
CA ALA A 14 8.86 8.68 0.14
C ALA A 14 8.65 7.70 -1.02
N GLN A 15 9.09 8.07 -2.22
CA GLN A 15 8.97 7.20 -3.37
C GLN A 15 9.82 5.93 -3.20
N ALA A 16 11.02 6.08 -2.65
CA ALA A 16 11.86 4.92 -2.39
C ALA A 16 11.21 3.98 -1.37
N LEU A 17 10.61 4.55 -0.33
CA LEU A 17 9.92 3.75 0.67
C LEU A 17 8.72 3.03 0.05
N ALA A 18 7.93 3.72 -0.76
CA ALA A 18 6.77 3.12 -1.40
C ALA A 18 7.19 1.98 -2.32
N GLU A 19 8.31 2.16 -3.04
CA GLU A 19 8.81 1.11 -3.91
C GLU A 19 9.22 -0.13 -3.12
N ARG A 20 9.84 0.07 -1.97
CA ARG A 20 10.27 -1.06 -1.14
C ARG A 20 9.10 -1.79 -0.51
N LEU A 21 8.01 -1.09 -0.25
CA LEU A 21 6.85 -1.68 0.40
C LEU A 21 5.82 -2.22 -0.60
N ARG A 22 6.02 -1.94 -1.89
CA ARG A 22 5.09 -2.41 -2.91
C ARG A 22 5.16 -3.93 -2.99
N ILE A 23 3.99 -4.55 -3.01
CA ILE A 23 3.91 -6.00 -3.12
C ILE A 23 4.15 -6.38 -4.57
N ALA A 24 5.23 -7.09 -4.83
CA ALA A 24 5.57 -7.52 -6.17
C ALA A 24 4.54 -8.53 -6.67
N GLU A 25 4.36 -8.56 -7.98
CA GLU A 25 3.40 -9.48 -8.59
C GLU A 25 3.70 -10.94 -8.22
N THR A 26 4.97 -11.27 -8.15
CA THR A 26 5.36 -12.64 -7.78
C THR A 26 5.01 -12.99 -6.35
N ASP A 27 4.83 -11.98 -5.50
CA ASP A 27 4.50 -12.20 -4.10
C ASP A 27 3.03 -11.98 -3.80
N TRP A 28 2.24 -11.64 -4.82
CA TRP A 28 0.86 -11.22 -4.62
C TRP A 28 0.05 -12.29 -3.89
N HIS A 29 0.13 -13.53 -4.35
CA HIS A 29 -0.67 -14.61 -3.76
C HIS A 29 -0.29 -14.85 -2.30
N ARG A 30 0.97 -14.69 -1.98
CA ARG A 30 1.46 -14.91 -0.63
C ARG A 30 1.08 -13.77 0.31
N LEU A 31 1.09 -12.53 -0.20
CA LEU A 31 0.95 -11.36 0.64
C LEU A 31 -0.40 -10.67 0.54
N LYS A 32 -1.27 -11.08 -0.36
CA LYS A 32 -2.52 -10.34 -0.59
C LYS A 32 -3.40 -10.29 0.65
N SER A 33 -3.30 -11.28 1.53
CA SER A 33 -4.08 -11.31 2.76
C SER A 33 -3.27 -10.91 3.98
N ASN A 34 -2.03 -10.49 3.79
CA ASN A 34 -1.19 -10.01 4.89
C ASN A 34 -1.56 -8.57 5.17
N ARG A 35 -2.39 -8.36 6.19
CA ARG A 35 -2.93 -7.04 6.48
C ARG A 35 -1.86 -5.98 6.76
N PRO A 36 -0.87 -6.26 7.61
CA PRO A 36 0.17 -5.25 7.81
C PRO A 36 0.93 -4.90 6.55
N ALA A 37 1.23 -5.88 5.70
CA ALA A 37 1.95 -5.61 4.44
C ALA A 37 1.10 -4.75 3.52
N ARG A 38 -0.20 -5.05 3.43
CA ARG A 38 -1.11 -4.26 2.60
C ARG A 38 -1.25 -2.84 3.15
N ALA A 39 -1.35 -2.71 4.47
CA ALA A 39 -1.47 -1.40 5.08
C ALA A 39 -0.23 -0.56 4.83
N LYS A 40 0.95 -1.15 4.95
CA LYS A 40 2.20 -0.43 4.70
C LYS A 40 2.27 0.04 3.26
N GLU A 41 1.90 -0.80 2.33
CA GLU A 41 1.92 -0.45 0.91
C GLU A 41 1.02 0.76 0.66
N GLN A 42 -0.20 0.73 1.17
CA GLN A 42 -1.14 1.81 0.95
C GLN A 42 -0.72 3.09 1.66
N ALA A 43 -0.20 2.97 2.87
CA ALA A 43 0.23 4.15 3.62
C ALA A 43 1.40 4.84 2.93
N ALA A 44 2.36 4.08 2.42
CA ALA A 44 3.50 4.66 1.73
C ALA A 44 3.06 5.35 0.43
N ALA A 45 2.14 4.73 -0.31
CA ALA A 45 1.60 5.34 -1.52
C ALA A 45 0.86 6.63 -1.19
N ALA A 46 0.08 6.62 -0.09
CA ALA A 46 -0.66 7.80 0.33
C ALA A 46 0.30 8.96 0.62
N LEU A 47 1.41 8.67 1.28
CA LEU A 47 2.38 9.70 1.60
C LEU A 47 2.97 10.32 0.34
N VAL A 48 3.27 9.50 -0.66
CA VAL A 48 3.77 10.01 -1.94
C VAL A 48 2.75 10.96 -2.57
N PHE A 49 1.48 10.56 -2.60
CA PHE A 49 0.45 11.43 -3.17
C PHE A 49 0.30 12.72 -2.39
N LEU A 50 0.39 12.65 -1.07
CA LEU A 50 0.28 13.85 -0.25
C LEU A 50 1.43 14.81 -0.55
N LEU A 51 2.64 14.30 -0.70
CA LEU A 51 3.80 15.12 -1.02
C LEU A 51 3.75 15.68 -2.44
N LYS A 52 2.94 15.08 -3.31
CA LYS A 52 2.73 15.58 -4.66
C LYS A 52 1.51 16.49 -4.75
N ASP A 53 0.99 16.92 -3.63
CA ASP A 53 -0.17 17.80 -3.56
C ASP A 53 -1.43 17.20 -4.18
N SER A 54 -1.62 15.92 -3.96
CA SER A 54 -2.82 15.20 -4.40
C SER A 54 -3.56 14.65 -3.19
N PRO A 55 -4.17 15.52 -2.38
CA PRO A 55 -4.78 15.07 -1.13
C PRO A 55 -5.93 14.09 -1.28
N ASP A 56 -6.69 14.19 -2.38
CA ASP A 56 -7.79 13.25 -2.60
C ASP A 56 -7.28 11.83 -2.80
N GLU A 57 -6.20 11.67 -3.59
CA GLU A 57 -5.59 10.37 -3.77
C GLU A 57 -4.97 9.88 -2.47
N ALA A 58 -4.34 10.79 -1.73
CA ALA A 58 -3.75 10.42 -0.46
C ALA A 58 -4.81 9.92 0.51
N LEU A 59 -5.95 10.61 0.58
CA LEU A 59 -7.04 10.19 1.45
C LEU A 59 -7.53 8.79 1.09
N ALA A 60 -7.70 8.53 -0.20
CA ALA A 60 -8.16 7.21 -0.64
C ALA A 60 -7.18 6.12 -0.21
N ARG A 61 -5.88 6.38 -0.34
CA ARG A 61 -4.86 5.40 0.03
C ARG A 61 -4.76 5.22 1.54
N PHE A 62 -4.84 6.32 2.30
CA PHE A 62 -4.84 6.21 3.75
C PHE A 62 -6.07 5.45 4.25
N SER A 63 -7.22 5.66 3.61
CA SER A 63 -8.43 4.92 3.97
C SER A 63 -8.25 3.43 3.75
N GLN A 64 -7.59 3.05 2.66
CA GLN A 64 -7.28 1.65 2.42
C GLN A 64 -6.35 1.10 3.51
N SER A 65 -5.33 1.87 3.89
CA SER A 65 -4.41 1.43 4.92
C SER A 65 -5.15 1.19 6.24
N VAL A 66 -5.99 2.13 6.63
CA VAL A 66 -6.79 1.98 7.85
C VAL A 66 -7.68 0.75 7.76
N GLY A 67 -8.31 0.53 6.61
CA GLY A 67 -9.19 -0.62 6.43
C GLY A 67 -8.49 -1.95 6.60
N TRP A 68 -7.22 -2.03 6.14
CA TRP A 68 -6.46 -3.24 6.35
C TRP A 68 -6.10 -3.44 7.81
N LEU A 69 -5.81 -2.34 8.53
CA LEU A 69 -5.42 -2.42 9.93
C LEU A 69 -6.61 -2.71 10.84
N ASP A 70 -7.77 -2.14 10.56
CA ASP A 70 -8.95 -2.34 11.41
C ASP A 70 -9.82 -3.51 10.95
N LYS A 71 -9.35 -4.23 9.90
CA LYS A 71 -9.99 -5.44 9.41
C LYS A 71 -11.33 -5.21 8.72
N SER A 72 -11.61 -3.97 8.32
CA SER A 72 -12.82 -3.70 7.57
C SER A 72 -12.68 -4.05 6.09
N ILE A 73 -11.45 -4.25 5.61
CA ILE A 73 -11.18 -4.66 4.24
C ILE A 73 -10.56 -6.04 4.25
N SER A 74 -10.97 -6.89 3.33
CA SER A 74 -10.40 -8.22 3.15
C SER A 74 -10.02 -8.41 1.69
N ALA A 75 -8.99 -9.22 1.44
CA ALA A 75 -8.65 -9.58 0.08
C ALA A 75 -9.81 -10.35 -0.54
N PRO A 76 -10.13 -10.10 -1.82
CA PRO A 76 -11.21 -10.85 -2.45
C PRO A 76 -10.84 -12.33 -2.55
N PRO A 77 -11.83 -13.21 -2.50
CA PRO A 77 -11.54 -14.63 -2.65
C PRO A 77 -11.04 -14.92 -4.06
N CYS A 78 -10.37 -16.04 -4.20
CA CYS A 78 -9.93 -16.47 -5.52
C CYS A 78 -11.15 -16.70 -6.40
N PRO A 79 -11.04 -16.46 -7.72
CA PRO A 79 -12.19 -16.63 -8.60
C PRO A 79 -12.83 -18.01 -8.50
N SER A 80 -12.03 -19.03 -8.27
CA SER A 80 -12.57 -20.37 -8.17
C SER A 80 -13.45 -20.55 -6.93
N HIS A 81 -13.34 -19.67 -5.97
CA HIS A 81 -14.15 -19.74 -4.76
C HIS A 81 -15.29 -18.73 -4.77
N GLY A 82 -15.08 -17.62 -5.45
CA GLY A 82 -16.00 -16.51 -5.34
C GLY A 82 -17.35 -16.78 -5.99
N ASP A 83 -17.34 -17.60 -6.99
CA ASP A 83 -18.55 -17.83 -7.74
C ASP A 83 -19.59 -18.65 -6.97
N ARG A 84 -19.22 -19.23 -5.89
CA ARG A 84 -20.15 -20.01 -5.14
C ARG A 84 -21.00 -19.24 -4.23
N ILE A 85 -20.84 -18.15 -4.16
CA ILE A 85 -21.56 -17.52 -3.15
C ILE A 85 -22.91 -17.05 -3.41
N LYS A 86 -22.69 -17.70 -3.44
CA LYS A 86 -23.43 -17.43 -3.41
C LYS A 86 -24.13 -16.93 -3.00
N HIS A 87 -24.17 -16.96 -2.88
CA HIS A 87 -24.65 -16.67 -2.62
C HIS A 87 -25.17 -16.31 -2.54
#